data_7d3a5f8d0001e92b79377734893b7735
#
_entry.id   7d3a5f8d0001e92b79377734893b7735
#
_cell.length_a   1.000
_cell.length_b   1.000
_cell.length_c   1.000
_cell.angle_alpha   90.00
_cell.angle_beta   90.00
_cell.angle_gamma   90.00
#
_symmetry.space_group_name_H-M   'P 1'
#
loop_
_entity.id
_entity.type
_entity.pdbx_description
1 polymer ?
#
loop_
_entity_poly.entity_id
_entity_poly.type
_entity_poly.pdbx_seq_one_letter_code
_entity_poly.pdbx_strand_id
1 'polypeptide(L)' 'MSKREYEKFQQMLRGDVQIAERLRKRIAEAGETKRVDVTVEFAKNHGFKVDAKDVRGAY' A
#
# COMPACT_ATOMS: atom_id res chain seq x y z
N MET A 1 6.09 9.97 -11.60
CA MET A 1 6.19 10.40 -10.22
C MET A 1 5.04 9.86 -9.42
N SER A 2 5.37 8.95 -8.57
CA SER A 2 4.42 8.08 -7.91
C SER A 2 3.84 8.64 -6.61
N LYS A 3 4.29 9.82 -6.17
CA LYS A 3 3.80 10.42 -4.94
C LYS A 3 2.30 10.67 -4.98
N ARG A 4 1.76 11.11 -6.11
CA ARG A 4 0.32 11.29 -6.29
C ARG A 4 -0.43 9.97 -6.24
N GLU A 5 0.16 8.94 -6.84
CA GLU A 5 -0.44 7.62 -6.85
C GLU A 5 -0.50 7.03 -5.44
N TYR A 6 0.55 7.24 -4.67
CA TYR A 6 0.57 6.78 -3.28
C TYR A 6 -0.50 7.51 -2.45
N GLU A 7 -0.65 8.81 -2.64
CA GLU A 7 -1.68 9.59 -1.97
C GLU A 7 -3.09 9.11 -2.32
N LYS A 8 -3.33 8.84 -3.60
CA LYS A 8 -4.61 8.30 -4.06
C LYS A 8 -4.88 6.94 -3.45
N PHE A 9 -3.86 6.11 -3.38
CA PHE A 9 -3.95 4.80 -2.75
C PHE A 9 -4.32 4.94 -1.26
N GLN A 10 -3.68 5.85 -0.56
CA GLN A 10 -4.00 6.11 0.84
C GLN A 10 -5.45 6.59 1.02
N GLN A 11 -5.90 7.47 0.15
CA GLN A 11 -7.28 7.94 0.19
C GLN A 11 -8.28 6.82 -0.05
N MET A 12 -7.96 5.91 -0.98
CA MET A 12 -8.79 4.73 -1.22
C MET A 12 -8.89 3.88 0.04
N LEU A 13 -7.77 3.66 0.73
CA LEU A 13 -7.75 2.87 1.96
C LEU A 13 -8.59 3.52 3.07
N ARG A 14 -8.58 4.84 3.15
CA ARG A 14 -9.41 5.56 4.12
C ARG A 14 -10.88 5.48 3.81
N GLY A 15 -11.22 5.45 2.53
CA GLY A 15 -12.60 5.37 2.08
C GLY A 15 -13.17 3.95 2.07
N ASP A 16 -12.32 2.94 2.09
CA ASP A 16 -12.76 1.55 2.04
C ASP A 16 -12.06 0.73 3.13
N VAL A 17 -12.75 0.58 4.23
CA VAL A 17 -12.24 -0.13 5.42
C VAL A 17 -11.94 -1.60 5.10
N GLN A 18 -12.74 -2.23 4.25
CA GLN A 18 -12.54 -3.64 3.90
C GLN A 18 -11.22 -3.86 3.17
N ILE A 19 -10.91 -2.96 2.23
CA ILE A 19 -9.64 -3.04 1.50
C ILE A 19 -8.47 -2.78 2.44
N ALA A 20 -8.61 -1.80 3.33
CA ALA A 20 -7.57 -1.49 4.31
C ALA A 20 -7.29 -2.68 5.23
N GLU A 21 -8.34 -3.38 5.66
CA GLU A 21 -8.19 -4.56 6.51
C GLU A 21 -7.48 -5.70 5.77
N ARG A 22 -7.79 -5.90 4.50
CA ARG A 22 -7.11 -6.90 3.69
C ARG A 22 -5.63 -6.63 3.57
N LEU A 23 -5.26 -5.36 3.40
CA LEU A 23 -3.85 -4.98 3.35
C LEU A 23 -3.16 -5.26 4.67
N ARG A 24 -3.77 -4.87 5.78
CA ARG A 24 -3.22 -5.14 7.11
C ARG A 24 -3.01 -6.63 7.36
N LYS A 25 -3.97 -7.42 6.95
CA LYS A 25 -3.91 -8.88 7.11
C LYS A 25 -2.75 -9.46 6.30
N ARG A 26 -2.57 -9.00 5.09
CA ARG A 26 -1.46 -9.44 4.25
C ARG A 26 -0.10 -9.06 4.85
N ILE A 27 0.00 -7.85 5.37
CA ILE A 27 1.23 -7.40 6.02
C ILE A 27 1.52 -8.25 7.26
N ALA A 28 0.50 -8.55 8.05
CA ALA A 28 0.65 -9.39 9.23
C ALA A 28 1.10 -10.79 8.88
N GLU A 29 0.59 -11.37 7.80
CA GLU A 29 0.96 -12.71 7.35
C GLU A 29 2.38 -12.75 6.78
N ALA A 30 2.78 -11.70 6.06
CA ALA A 30 4.09 -11.63 5.42
C ALA A 30 5.21 -11.23 6.39
N GLY A 31 4.87 -10.54 7.47
CA GLY A 31 5.84 -10.01 8.42
C GLY A 31 6.24 -8.58 8.09
N GLU A 32 6.69 -7.85 9.12
CA GLU A 32 7.04 -6.44 8.99
C GLU A 32 8.16 -6.18 7.99
N THR A 33 9.10 -7.10 7.86
CA THR A 33 10.22 -6.95 6.92
C THR A 33 9.75 -6.88 5.47
N LYS A 34 8.59 -7.45 5.16
CA LYS A 34 8.02 -7.45 3.81
C LYS A 34 6.89 -6.45 3.63
N ARG A 35 6.68 -5.59 4.62
CA ARG A 35 5.60 -4.61 4.60
C ARG A 35 5.62 -3.73 3.36
N VAL A 36 6.79 -3.22 2.99
CA VAL A 36 6.94 -2.35 1.82
C VAL A 36 6.56 -3.11 0.55
N ASP A 37 7.10 -4.32 0.39
CA ASP A 37 6.84 -5.14 -0.79
C ASP A 37 5.36 -5.49 -0.93
N VAL A 38 4.73 -5.88 0.16
CA VAL A 38 3.30 -6.22 0.19
C VAL A 38 2.47 -4.99 -0.18
N THR A 39 2.81 -3.84 0.37
CA THR A 39 2.07 -2.60 0.09
C THR A 39 2.19 -2.22 -1.39
N VAL A 40 3.38 -2.32 -1.97
CA VAL A 40 3.60 -2.03 -3.39
C VAL A 40 2.79 -2.96 -4.28
N GLU A 41 2.84 -4.27 -4.02
CA GLU A 41 2.07 -5.24 -4.79
C GLU A 41 0.57 -5.01 -4.66
N PHE A 42 0.11 -4.76 -3.45
CA PHE A 42 -1.30 -4.51 -3.20
C PHE A 42 -1.79 -3.28 -3.98
N ALA A 43 -1.01 -2.21 -3.97
CA ALA A 43 -1.34 -1.01 -4.72
C ALA A 43 -1.39 -1.28 -6.23
N LYS A 44 -0.44 -2.04 -6.75
CA LYS A 44 -0.42 -2.41 -8.17
C LYS A 44 -1.66 -3.21 -8.55
N ASN A 45 -2.08 -4.13 -7.71
CA ASN A 45 -3.27 -4.94 -7.95
C ASN A 45 -4.55 -4.11 -7.99
N HIS A 46 -4.53 -2.93 -7.38
CA HIS A 46 -5.65 -2.01 -7.38
C HIS A 46 -5.49 -0.88 -8.40
N GLY A 47 -4.52 -0.99 -9.31
CA GLY A 47 -4.33 -0.04 -10.38
C GLY A 47 -3.49 1.19 -10.04
N PHE A 48 -2.81 1.18 -8.91
CA PHE A 48 -1.95 2.29 -8.50
C PHE A 48 -0.49 1.96 -8.77
N LYS A 49 0.22 2.88 -9.39
CA LYS A 49 1.65 2.73 -9.67
C LYS A 49 2.46 3.31 -8.53
N VAL A 50 2.64 2.51 -7.49
CA VAL A 50 3.38 2.91 -6.30
C VAL A 50 4.70 2.14 -6.25
N ASP A 51 5.78 2.86 -5.97
CA ASP A 51 7.11 2.27 -5.82
C ASP A 51 7.48 2.09 -4.36
N ALA A 52 8.45 1.22 -4.10
CA ALA A 52 8.95 0.99 -2.76
C ALA A 52 9.47 2.28 -2.11
N LYS A 53 10.07 3.17 -2.90
CA LYS A 53 10.56 4.46 -2.42
C LYS A 53 9.46 5.34 -1.88
N ASP A 54 8.29 5.29 -2.50
CA ASP A 54 7.14 6.10 -2.05
C ASP A 54 6.65 5.64 -0.69
N VAL A 55 6.57 4.33 -0.50
CA VAL A 55 6.14 3.75 0.76
C VAL A 55 7.16 4.05 1.86
N ARG A 56 8.45 3.87 1.57
CA ARG A 56 9.52 4.15 2.52
C ARG A 56 9.60 5.63 2.90
N GLY A 57 9.38 6.51 1.94
CA GLY A 57 9.40 7.94 2.17
C GLY A 57 8.25 8.42 3.06
N ALA A 58 7.18 7.64 3.19
CA ALA A 58 6.03 7.97 4.02
C ALA A 58 6.23 7.56 5.49
N TYR A 59 7.24 6.75 5.75
CA TYR A 59 7.58 6.30 7.08
C TYR A 59 8.95 6.82 7.48
#